data_b6e4a3eda000bbb70c9aaf7dfd84bca1
#
_entry.id   b6e4a3eda000bbb70c9aaf7dfd84bca1
#
_cell.length_a   1.000
_cell.length_b   1.000
_cell.length_c   1.000
_cell.angle_alpha   90.00
_cell.angle_beta   90.00
_cell.angle_gamma   90.00
#
_symmetry.space_group_name_H-M   'P 1'
#
loop_
_entity.id
_entity.type
_entity.pdbx_description
1 polymer ?
#
loop_
_entity_poly.entity_id
_entity_poly.type
_entity_poly.pdbx_seq_one_letter_code
_entity_poly.pdbx_strand_id
1 'polypeptide(L)'
;EVRALLVDGFLPQVGPGEIPQSRRAAVVECGLPYAADPAISRHLAAFLAQHAEVSRRALGERALPDCPPMPDAVLLNGGVFHGAALAGRLLDILGGWRGGPLRRLDNPEPDLAVARGAVAYGLARRGQGLRIGGGSARSYFLVVDGERDRKRGVCLLPRGMEEGQTVRLDRVFSLRLGAPVQFHLVSSTGDAVHPPGEVVVLDVEDFTPLPPIATVIESETAGEILVQLAAQLTEVGTLEVECVAVESSPPAALGGKGGATEGRWQLAFQLRGGDAATL
;
A
#
# COMPACT_ATOMS: atom_id res chain seq x y z
N GLU A 1 -36.60 1.78 10.23
CA GLU A 1 -36.13 0.50 9.64
C GLU A 1 -34.89 0.72 8.78
N VAL A 2 -34.91 1.49 7.67
CA VAL A 2 -33.75 1.76 6.79
C VAL A 2 -32.57 2.35 7.56
N ARG A 3 -32.80 3.32 8.48
CA ARG A 3 -31.76 3.91 9.30
C ARG A 3 -31.05 2.86 10.18
N ALA A 4 -31.79 1.95 10.79
CA ALA A 4 -31.22 0.88 11.61
C ALA A 4 -30.38 -0.08 10.77
N LEU A 5 -30.88 -0.47 9.59
CA LEU A 5 -30.12 -1.32 8.66
C LEU A 5 -28.79 -0.70 8.24
N LEU A 6 -28.78 0.61 7.94
CA LEU A 6 -27.54 1.30 7.57
C LEU A 6 -26.57 1.42 8.75
N VAL A 7 -27.06 1.83 9.92
CA VAL A 7 -26.21 2.03 11.10
C VAL A 7 -25.66 0.70 11.61
N ASP A 8 -26.49 -0.32 11.72
CA ASP A 8 -26.09 -1.62 12.25
C ASP A 8 -25.34 -2.47 11.20
N GLY A 9 -25.55 -2.19 9.90
CA GLY A 9 -24.81 -2.83 8.81
C GLY A 9 -23.38 -2.30 8.65
N PHE A 10 -23.20 -0.98 8.67
CA PHE A 10 -21.89 -0.35 8.47
C PHE A 10 -21.12 -0.11 9.77
N LEU A 11 -21.82 0.10 10.88
CA LEU A 11 -21.23 0.36 12.20
C LEU A 11 -21.90 -0.52 13.28
N PRO A 12 -21.82 -1.86 13.16
CA PRO A 12 -22.25 -2.74 14.24
C PRO A 12 -21.46 -2.44 15.52
N GLN A 13 -22.08 -2.63 16.66
CA GLN A 13 -21.39 -2.56 17.94
C GLN A 13 -20.54 -3.82 18.09
N VAL A 14 -19.23 -3.65 18.03
CA VAL A 14 -18.22 -4.73 18.12
C VAL A 14 -17.18 -4.40 19.16
N GLY A 15 -16.47 -5.38 19.65
CA GLY A 15 -15.32 -5.19 20.54
C GLY A 15 -14.06 -4.75 19.80
N PRO A 16 -13.07 -4.17 20.51
CA PRO A 16 -11.83 -3.70 19.91
C PRO A 16 -10.91 -4.82 19.39
N GLY A 17 -11.22 -6.08 19.66
CA GLY A 17 -10.50 -7.25 19.17
C GLY A 17 -11.17 -7.97 18.01
N GLU A 18 -12.32 -7.46 17.51
CA GLU A 18 -12.99 -8.09 16.38
C GLU A 18 -12.29 -7.74 15.06
N ILE A 19 -12.19 -8.75 14.19
CA ILE A 19 -11.58 -8.62 12.87
C ILE A 19 -12.65 -8.69 11.77
N PRO A 20 -12.39 -8.10 10.60
CA PRO A 20 -13.28 -8.21 9.44
C PRO A 20 -13.50 -9.67 9.04
N GLN A 21 -14.73 -10.02 8.66
CA GLN A 21 -15.07 -11.35 8.23
C GLN A 21 -14.66 -11.54 6.77
N SER A 22 -13.81 -12.55 6.51
CA SER A 22 -13.50 -12.97 5.15
C SER A 22 -14.62 -13.90 4.66
N ARG A 23 -15.50 -13.40 3.78
CA ARG A 23 -16.38 -14.29 3.03
C ARG A 23 -15.58 -14.91 1.89
N ARG A 24 -15.36 -16.21 1.93
CA ARG A 24 -14.92 -16.97 0.74
C ARG A 24 -16.10 -16.97 -0.24
N ALA A 25 -16.11 -16.04 -1.17
CA ALA A 25 -17.03 -16.09 -2.30
C ALA A 25 -16.59 -17.22 -3.23
N ALA A 26 -17.48 -18.15 -3.53
CA ALA A 26 -17.25 -19.22 -4.49
C ALA A 26 -17.17 -18.70 -5.95
N VAL A 27 -17.56 -17.45 -6.16
CA VAL A 27 -17.54 -16.75 -7.46
C VAL A 27 -16.79 -15.43 -7.24
N VAL A 28 -15.74 -15.21 -8.01
CA VAL A 28 -15.06 -13.91 -8.08
C VAL A 28 -15.94 -12.98 -8.90
N GLU A 29 -16.63 -12.06 -8.25
CA GLU A 29 -17.36 -11.01 -8.96
C GLU A 29 -16.35 -10.05 -9.59
N CYS A 30 -16.40 -9.93 -10.91
CA CYS A 30 -15.74 -8.84 -11.63
C CYS A 30 -16.47 -7.53 -11.30
N GLY A 31 -15.92 -6.73 -10.41
CA GLY A 31 -16.50 -5.47 -9.97
C GLY A 31 -15.49 -4.63 -9.20
N LEU A 32 -15.92 -3.45 -8.74
CA LEU A 32 -15.09 -2.59 -7.92
C LEU A 32 -14.64 -3.35 -6.65
N PRO A 33 -13.37 -3.22 -6.21
CA PRO A 33 -12.81 -3.94 -5.08
C PRO A 33 -13.35 -3.40 -3.75
N TYR A 34 -14.63 -3.67 -3.48
CA TYR A 34 -15.22 -3.38 -2.19
C TYR A 34 -14.73 -4.37 -1.13
N ALA A 35 -14.60 -3.89 0.10
CA ALA A 35 -14.30 -4.79 1.22
C ALA A 35 -15.40 -5.84 1.36
N ALA A 36 -15.01 -7.10 1.51
CA ALA A 36 -15.96 -8.22 1.65
C ALA A 36 -16.85 -8.09 2.91
N ASP A 37 -16.34 -7.48 3.97
CA ASP A 37 -17.09 -7.11 5.17
C ASP A 37 -17.42 -5.61 5.14
N PRO A 38 -18.69 -5.22 5.09
CA PRO A 38 -19.10 -3.81 5.09
C PRO A 38 -18.94 -3.12 6.46
N ALA A 39 -18.65 -3.86 7.53
CA ALA A 39 -18.61 -3.37 8.89
C ALA A 39 -17.37 -2.50 9.15
N ILE A 40 -17.48 -1.19 8.99
CA ILE A 40 -16.42 -0.19 9.22
C ILE A 40 -15.83 -0.34 10.63
N SER A 41 -16.64 -0.62 11.64
CA SER A 41 -16.18 -0.80 13.01
C SER A 41 -15.20 -1.96 13.17
N ARG A 42 -15.36 -3.08 12.45
CA ARG A 42 -14.40 -4.19 12.46
C ARG A 42 -13.07 -3.81 11.79
N HIS A 43 -13.14 -3.09 10.67
CA HIS A 43 -11.93 -2.58 10.03
C HIS A 43 -11.18 -1.59 10.91
N LEU A 44 -11.89 -0.74 11.66
CA LEU A 44 -11.26 0.16 12.64
C LEU A 44 -10.62 -0.61 13.80
N ALA A 45 -11.28 -1.64 14.33
CA ALA A 45 -10.70 -2.48 15.37
C ALA A 45 -9.41 -3.16 14.90
N ALA A 46 -9.44 -3.78 13.71
CA ALA A 46 -8.27 -4.40 13.11
C ALA A 46 -7.14 -3.39 12.85
N PHE A 47 -7.46 -2.19 12.34
CA PHE A 47 -6.47 -1.13 12.12
C PHE A 47 -5.80 -0.67 13.42
N LEU A 48 -6.58 -0.41 14.48
CA LEU A 48 -6.04 0.00 15.76
C LEU A 48 -5.19 -1.10 16.40
N ALA A 49 -5.60 -2.37 16.28
CA ALA A 49 -4.83 -3.50 16.74
C ALA A 49 -3.50 -3.65 16.00
N GLN A 50 -3.51 -3.55 14.66
CA GLN A 50 -2.32 -3.64 13.82
C GLN A 50 -1.27 -2.57 14.17
N HIS A 51 -1.71 -1.36 14.51
CA HIS A 51 -0.82 -0.23 14.81
C HIS A 51 -0.63 0.01 16.31
N ALA A 52 -1.07 -0.91 17.17
CA ALA A 52 -1.01 -0.74 18.62
C ALA A 52 0.44 -0.57 19.13
N GLU A 53 1.38 -1.33 18.60
CA GLU A 53 2.78 -1.28 19.04
C GLU A 53 3.45 0.05 18.66
N VAL A 54 3.23 0.53 17.44
CA VAL A 54 3.74 1.84 17.00
C VAL A 54 3.14 2.96 17.82
N SER A 55 1.84 2.87 18.11
CA SER A 55 1.13 3.84 18.96
C SER A 55 1.67 3.83 20.40
N ARG A 56 1.98 2.66 20.98
CA ARG A 56 2.62 2.57 22.30
C ARG A 56 3.97 3.25 22.34
N ARG A 57 4.81 3.01 21.32
CA ARG A 57 6.13 3.67 21.21
C ARG A 57 5.98 5.18 21.13
N ALA A 58 5.02 5.68 20.35
CA ALA A 58 4.78 7.12 20.21
C ALA A 58 4.25 7.74 21.51
N LEU A 59 3.45 7.02 22.29
CA LEU A 59 2.96 7.47 23.59
C LEU A 59 4.05 7.44 24.68
N GLY A 60 5.05 6.55 24.56
CA GLY A 60 6.11 6.39 25.56
C GLY A 60 5.54 6.09 26.95
N GLU A 61 5.96 6.85 27.96
CA GLU A 61 5.52 6.70 29.35
C GLU A 61 4.00 6.91 29.57
N ARG A 62 3.30 7.52 28.61
CA ARG A 62 1.84 7.71 28.64
C ARG A 62 1.06 6.47 28.21
N ALA A 63 1.73 5.46 27.65
CA ALA A 63 1.09 4.23 27.26
C ALA A 63 0.71 3.39 28.50
N LEU A 64 -0.55 2.98 28.56
CA LEU A 64 -1.00 2.06 29.62
C LEU A 64 -0.60 0.63 29.24
N PRO A 65 0.08 -0.14 30.11
CA PRO A 65 0.60 -1.46 29.76
C PRO A 65 -0.49 -2.46 29.33
N ASP A 66 -1.64 -2.41 30.00
CA ASP A 66 -2.71 -3.42 29.85
C ASP A 66 -3.85 -2.95 28.93
N CYS A 67 -3.76 -1.74 28.35
CA CYS A 67 -4.77 -1.22 27.46
C CYS A 67 -4.21 -1.03 26.04
N PRO A 68 -4.92 -1.48 24.98
CA PRO A 68 -4.56 -1.09 23.63
C PRO A 68 -4.68 0.44 23.48
N PRO A 69 -3.72 1.09 22.79
CA PRO A 69 -3.79 2.53 22.56
C PRO A 69 -5.03 2.89 21.77
N MET A 70 -5.84 3.80 22.30
CA MET A 70 -7.04 4.33 21.64
C MET A 70 -6.84 5.80 21.28
N PRO A 71 -7.45 6.29 20.20
CA PRO A 71 -7.31 7.68 19.80
C PRO A 71 -7.92 8.63 20.83
N ASP A 72 -7.31 9.79 21.05
CA ASP A 72 -7.85 10.84 21.91
C ASP A 72 -8.88 11.72 21.20
N ALA A 73 -8.78 11.80 19.87
CA ALA A 73 -9.65 12.60 19.03
C ALA A 73 -9.88 11.93 17.68
N VAL A 74 -10.98 12.30 17.03
CA VAL A 74 -11.33 11.84 15.68
C VAL A 74 -11.73 13.02 14.80
N LEU A 75 -11.25 13.03 13.56
CA LEU A 75 -11.68 13.92 12.52
C LEU A 75 -12.50 13.12 11.51
N LEU A 76 -13.75 13.51 11.28
CA LEU A 76 -14.63 12.85 10.33
C LEU A 76 -14.60 13.57 8.99
N ASN A 77 -14.28 12.84 7.93
CA ASN A 77 -14.23 13.32 6.55
C ASN A 77 -15.18 12.52 5.65
N GLY A 78 -15.60 13.16 4.55
CA GLY A 78 -16.41 12.56 3.52
C GLY A 78 -17.93 12.58 3.81
N GLY A 79 -18.70 12.41 2.73
CA GLY A 79 -20.16 12.54 2.74
C GLY A 79 -20.90 11.56 3.64
N VAL A 80 -20.31 10.39 3.95
CA VAL A 80 -20.94 9.38 4.83
C VAL A 80 -21.23 9.94 6.22
N PHE A 81 -20.37 10.81 6.74
CA PHE A 81 -20.49 11.36 8.09
C PHE A 81 -21.28 12.67 8.19
N HIS A 82 -21.92 13.13 7.09
CA HIS A 82 -22.99 14.11 7.17
C HIS A 82 -24.19 13.58 7.95
N GLY A 83 -24.40 12.27 7.92
CA GLY A 83 -25.42 11.61 8.71
C GLY A 83 -25.08 11.58 10.20
N ALA A 84 -25.71 12.43 10.99
CA ALA A 84 -25.48 12.51 12.45
C ALA A 84 -25.61 11.16 13.16
N ALA A 85 -26.42 10.24 12.63
CA ALA A 85 -26.58 8.91 13.19
C ALA A 85 -25.34 8.03 13.03
N LEU A 86 -24.67 8.07 11.87
CA LEU A 86 -23.44 7.32 11.63
C LEU A 86 -22.29 7.92 12.41
N ALA A 87 -22.16 9.24 12.41
CA ALA A 87 -21.15 9.96 13.19
C ALA A 87 -21.30 9.67 14.70
N GLY A 88 -22.51 9.75 15.24
CA GLY A 88 -22.79 9.44 16.64
C GLY A 88 -22.46 7.98 16.98
N ARG A 89 -22.91 7.03 16.17
CA ARG A 89 -22.62 5.61 16.39
C ARG A 89 -21.11 5.32 16.40
N LEU A 90 -20.35 5.93 15.50
CA LEU A 90 -18.88 5.77 15.48
C LEU A 90 -18.24 6.31 16.76
N LEU A 91 -18.66 7.49 17.21
CA LEU A 91 -18.17 8.08 18.46
C LEU A 91 -18.51 7.21 19.68
N ASP A 92 -19.72 6.64 19.72
CA ASP A 92 -20.16 5.74 20.78
C ASP A 92 -19.31 4.45 20.83
N ILE A 93 -19.01 3.85 19.68
CA ILE A 93 -18.17 2.65 19.58
C ILE A 93 -16.76 2.96 20.07
N LEU A 94 -16.12 3.99 19.51
CA LEU A 94 -14.75 4.36 19.88
C LEU A 94 -14.65 4.84 21.34
N GLY A 95 -15.65 5.57 21.82
CA GLY A 95 -15.77 5.97 23.21
C GLY A 95 -15.93 4.78 24.16
N GLY A 96 -16.71 3.77 23.75
CA GLY A 96 -16.83 2.51 24.47
C GLY A 96 -15.52 1.75 24.58
N TRP A 97 -14.75 1.65 23.49
CA TRP A 97 -13.43 1.01 23.50
C TRP A 97 -12.41 1.76 24.35
N ARG A 98 -12.47 3.09 24.36
CA ARG A 98 -11.60 3.94 25.16
C ARG A 98 -11.97 3.98 26.63
N GLY A 99 -13.19 3.63 26.99
CA GLY A 99 -13.73 3.80 28.34
C GLY A 99 -14.10 5.23 28.72
N GLY A 100 -14.33 6.11 27.72
CA GLY A 100 -14.67 7.52 27.94
C GLY A 100 -14.94 8.28 26.64
N PRO A 101 -15.44 9.52 26.73
CA PRO A 101 -15.81 10.30 25.56
C PRO A 101 -14.61 10.62 24.69
N LEU A 102 -14.83 10.59 23.37
CA LEU A 102 -13.85 10.93 22.34
C LEU A 102 -14.04 12.38 21.90
N ARG A 103 -12.93 13.11 21.74
CA ARG A 103 -12.99 14.47 21.20
C ARG A 103 -13.22 14.42 19.70
N ARG A 104 -14.36 14.94 19.24
CA ARG A 104 -14.57 15.19 17.82
C ARG A 104 -13.87 16.51 17.42
N LEU A 105 -13.02 16.43 16.40
CA LEU A 105 -12.39 17.60 15.80
C LEU A 105 -13.37 18.23 14.81
N ASP A 106 -13.30 19.58 14.73
CA ASP A 106 -14.17 20.32 13.83
C ASP A 106 -13.74 20.19 12.38
N ASN A 107 -14.70 19.91 11.52
CA ASN A 107 -14.55 19.86 10.07
C ASN A 107 -15.85 20.36 9.44
N PRO A 108 -15.98 21.67 9.24
CA PRO A 108 -17.25 22.27 8.79
C PRO A 108 -17.64 21.88 7.37
N GLU A 109 -16.67 21.51 6.53
CA GLU A 109 -16.88 21.18 5.11
C GLU A 109 -16.14 19.88 4.71
N PRO A 110 -16.64 18.73 5.16
CA PRO A 110 -15.97 17.44 4.93
C PRO A 110 -15.87 17.07 3.45
N ASP A 111 -16.74 17.58 2.59
CA ASP A 111 -16.70 17.34 1.14
C ASP A 111 -15.55 18.06 0.45
N LEU A 112 -15.08 19.16 1.01
CA LEU A 112 -13.94 19.93 0.49
C LEU A 112 -12.60 19.50 1.04
N ALA A 113 -12.56 18.55 1.98
CA ALA A 113 -11.33 18.15 2.67
C ALA A 113 -10.26 17.64 1.69
N VAL A 114 -10.65 16.84 0.70
CA VAL A 114 -9.74 16.30 -0.33
C VAL A 114 -9.18 17.43 -1.20
N ALA A 115 -10.04 18.34 -1.69
CA ALA A 115 -9.60 19.45 -2.53
C ALA A 115 -8.66 20.41 -1.77
N ARG A 116 -8.99 20.75 -0.52
CA ARG A 116 -8.12 21.56 0.36
C ARG A 116 -6.79 20.86 0.64
N GLY A 117 -6.82 19.55 0.88
CA GLY A 117 -5.62 18.73 1.06
C GLY A 117 -4.73 18.74 -0.18
N ALA A 118 -5.29 18.63 -1.38
CA ALA A 118 -4.56 18.71 -2.64
C ALA A 118 -3.86 20.06 -2.83
N VAL A 119 -4.55 21.17 -2.50
CA VAL A 119 -3.96 22.51 -2.54
C VAL A 119 -2.82 22.62 -1.51
N ALA A 120 -3.05 22.20 -0.27
CA ALA A 120 -2.03 22.24 0.78
C ALA A 120 -0.79 21.42 0.41
N TYR A 121 -0.99 20.24 -0.18
CA TYR A 121 0.09 19.39 -0.70
C TYR A 121 0.87 20.09 -1.83
N GLY A 122 0.18 20.68 -2.81
CA GLY A 122 0.80 21.42 -3.90
C GLY A 122 1.63 22.62 -3.42
N LEU A 123 1.16 23.33 -2.40
CA LEU A 123 1.90 24.44 -1.77
C LEU A 123 3.11 23.94 -0.99
N ALA A 124 2.96 22.88 -0.20
CA ALA A 124 4.06 22.25 0.54
C ALA A 124 5.20 21.79 -0.37
N ARG A 125 4.88 21.24 -1.56
CA ARG A 125 5.87 20.87 -2.57
C ARG A 125 6.64 22.06 -3.14
N ARG A 126 6.05 23.25 -3.15
CA ARG A 126 6.71 24.51 -3.53
C ARG A 126 7.48 25.14 -2.39
N GLY A 127 7.61 24.46 -1.26
CA GLY A 127 8.23 25.02 -0.04
C GLY A 127 7.35 26.02 0.71
N GLN A 128 6.06 26.09 0.37
CA GLN A 128 5.08 26.97 0.99
C GLN A 128 4.15 26.17 1.89
N GLY A 129 4.38 26.18 3.18
CA GLY A 129 3.54 25.48 4.15
C GLY A 129 4.18 24.25 4.77
N LEU A 130 3.40 23.56 5.61
CA LEU A 130 3.85 22.39 6.34
C LEU A 130 3.86 21.17 5.40
N ARG A 131 5.03 20.55 5.23
CA ARG A 131 5.14 19.26 4.56
C ARG A 131 4.89 18.13 5.56
N ILE A 132 3.86 17.35 5.33
CA ILE A 132 3.65 16.11 6.08
C ILE A 132 4.55 15.07 5.41
N GLY A 133 5.59 14.64 6.12
CA GLY A 133 6.40 13.49 5.70
C GLY A 133 5.56 12.23 5.89
N GLY A 134 5.29 11.54 4.81
CA GLY A 134 4.56 10.28 4.84
C GLY A 134 4.97 9.51 3.61
N GLY A 135 5.87 8.60 3.75
CA GLY A 135 6.32 7.76 2.66
C GLY A 135 5.31 6.66 2.31
N SER A 136 5.76 5.70 1.54
CA SER A 136 4.96 4.53 1.15
C SER A 136 4.27 3.89 2.36
N ALA A 137 2.96 3.69 2.27
CA ALA A 137 2.19 3.00 3.31
C ALA A 137 2.52 1.49 3.39
N ARG A 138 3.18 0.95 2.38
CA ARG A 138 3.50 -0.47 2.23
C ARG A 138 4.95 -0.66 1.81
N SER A 139 5.51 -1.80 2.18
CA SER A 139 6.72 -2.32 1.55
C SER A 139 6.34 -3.14 0.32
N TYR A 140 7.15 -3.07 -0.73
CA TYR A 140 6.94 -3.81 -1.98
C TYR A 140 8.11 -4.75 -2.25
N PHE A 141 7.77 -5.97 -2.66
CA PHE A 141 8.76 -7.04 -2.86
C PHE A 141 8.56 -7.70 -4.23
N LEU A 142 9.67 -7.94 -4.91
CA LEU A 142 9.71 -8.79 -6.09
C LEU A 142 9.79 -10.25 -5.64
N VAL A 143 8.85 -11.06 -6.10
CA VAL A 143 8.88 -12.51 -5.84
C VAL A 143 10.00 -13.13 -6.66
N VAL A 144 10.88 -13.86 -6.01
CA VAL A 144 11.95 -14.63 -6.62
C VAL A 144 11.83 -16.09 -6.19
N ASP A 145 12.36 -16.99 -7.03
CA ASP A 145 12.35 -18.41 -6.70
C ASP A 145 13.14 -18.67 -5.42
N GLY A 146 12.55 -19.43 -4.54
CA GLY A 146 13.16 -19.85 -3.28
C GLY A 146 13.61 -21.29 -3.32
N GLU A 147 14.49 -21.66 -2.39
CA GLU A 147 14.82 -23.06 -2.17
C GLU A 147 13.68 -23.80 -1.46
N ARG A 148 13.43 -25.05 -1.82
CA ARG A 148 12.50 -25.96 -1.15
C ARG A 148 11.05 -25.46 -1.04
N ASP A 149 10.47 -25.03 -2.17
CA ASP A 149 9.05 -24.65 -2.25
C ASP A 149 8.62 -23.43 -1.42
N ARG A 150 9.59 -22.67 -0.87
CA ARG A 150 9.32 -21.40 -0.17
C ARG A 150 9.57 -20.24 -1.09
N LYS A 151 8.52 -19.46 -1.36
CA LYS A 151 8.66 -18.20 -2.11
C LYS A 151 9.45 -17.19 -1.29
N ARG A 152 10.36 -16.50 -1.95
CA ARG A 152 11.14 -15.39 -1.36
C ARG A 152 10.81 -14.10 -2.06
N GLY A 153 10.90 -13.01 -1.34
CA GLY A 153 10.74 -11.66 -1.88
C GLY A 153 11.98 -10.82 -1.67
N VAL A 154 12.38 -10.09 -2.69
CA VAL A 154 13.43 -9.06 -2.59
C VAL A 154 12.75 -7.72 -2.37
N CYS A 155 13.06 -7.01 -1.29
CA CYS A 155 12.50 -5.69 -1.02
C CYS A 155 12.93 -4.70 -2.11
N LEU A 156 11.95 -4.19 -2.87
CA LEU A 156 12.16 -3.15 -3.89
C LEU A 156 12.05 -1.77 -3.28
N LEU A 157 10.98 -1.55 -2.51
CA LEU A 157 10.67 -0.26 -1.90
C LEU A 157 10.20 -0.49 -0.46
N PRO A 158 10.94 0.01 0.54
CA PRO A 158 10.52 -0.10 1.94
C PRO A 158 9.35 0.83 2.26
N ARG A 159 8.56 0.44 3.26
CA ARG A 159 7.57 1.31 3.88
C ARG A 159 8.24 2.59 4.41
N GLY A 160 7.55 3.71 4.29
CA GLY A 160 8.06 5.00 4.75
C GLY A 160 8.98 5.70 3.75
N MET A 161 9.31 5.07 2.61
CA MET A 161 10.07 5.73 1.54
C MET A 161 9.27 6.89 0.96
N GLU A 162 9.87 8.07 0.90
CA GLU A 162 9.21 9.26 0.38
C GLU A 162 8.98 9.19 -1.14
N GLU A 163 7.89 9.80 -1.58
CA GLU A 163 7.56 9.92 -3.00
C GLU A 163 8.65 10.67 -3.78
N GLY A 164 8.96 10.19 -4.98
CA GLY A 164 9.99 10.75 -5.85
C GLY A 164 11.42 10.36 -5.48
N GLN A 165 11.63 9.61 -4.38
CA GLN A 165 12.93 9.03 -4.09
C GLN A 165 13.11 7.72 -4.85
N THR A 166 14.21 7.63 -5.60
CA THR A 166 14.58 6.41 -6.32
C THR A 166 15.53 5.58 -5.47
N VAL A 167 15.20 4.31 -5.31
CA VAL A 167 16.03 3.30 -4.66
C VAL A 167 16.62 2.41 -5.74
N ARG A 168 17.95 2.27 -5.78
CA ARG A 168 18.65 1.32 -6.64
C ARG A 168 19.11 0.14 -5.82
N LEU A 169 18.78 -1.08 -6.28
CA LEU A 169 19.22 -2.29 -5.63
C LEU A 169 20.65 -2.62 -6.06
N ASP A 170 21.51 -2.98 -5.10
CA ASP A 170 22.87 -3.47 -5.40
C ASP A 170 22.88 -4.87 -6.04
N ARG A 171 21.72 -5.54 -6.00
CA ARG A 171 21.56 -6.90 -6.53
C ARG A 171 21.41 -6.89 -8.04
N VAL A 172 22.08 -7.81 -8.70
CA VAL A 172 22.04 -8.03 -10.14
C VAL A 172 21.08 -9.18 -10.45
N PHE A 173 20.26 -9.01 -11.48
CA PHE A 173 19.29 -9.97 -12.00
C PHE A 173 19.63 -10.31 -13.45
N SER A 174 19.38 -11.56 -13.86
CA SER A 174 19.43 -11.94 -15.27
C SER A 174 18.06 -11.79 -15.91
N LEU A 175 17.98 -11.16 -17.06
CA LEU A 175 16.78 -10.86 -17.80
C LEU A 175 16.88 -11.40 -19.22
N ARG A 176 15.89 -12.17 -19.70
CA ARG A 176 15.82 -12.65 -21.07
C ARG A 176 15.30 -11.56 -22.01
N LEU A 177 16.05 -11.36 -23.09
CA LEU A 177 15.66 -10.48 -24.17
C LEU A 177 14.80 -11.20 -25.21
N GLY A 178 13.83 -10.49 -25.80
CA GLY A 178 12.97 -11.02 -26.86
C GLY A 178 11.93 -12.05 -26.41
N ALA A 179 11.79 -12.29 -25.09
CA ALA A 179 10.80 -13.17 -24.54
C ALA A 179 9.95 -12.44 -23.48
N PRO A 180 8.67 -12.81 -23.29
CA PRO A 180 7.85 -12.27 -22.22
C PRO A 180 8.46 -12.59 -20.87
N VAL A 181 8.65 -11.55 -20.04
CA VAL A 181 9.09 -11.66 -18.65
C VAL A 181 7.95 -11.24 -17.75
N GLN A 182 7.60 -12.05 -16.78
CA GLN A 182 6.60 -11.73 -15.78
C GLN A 182 7.26 -11.34 -14.46
N PHE A 183 6.84 -10.21 -13.93
CA PHE A 183 7.22 -9.75 -12.61
C PHE A 183 6.06 -9.97 -11.64
N HIS A 184 6.27 -10.82 -10.67
CA HIS A 184 5.32 -11.06 -9.59
C HIS A 184 5.72 -10.21 -8.39
N LEU A 185 4.81 -9.36 -7.94
CA LEU A 185 5.01 -8.51 -6.79
C LEU A 185 4.08 -8.89 -5.66
N VAL A 186 4.54 -8.64 -4.45
CA VAL A 186 3.72 -8.66 -3.24
C VAL A 186 3.94 -7.40 -2.44
N SER A 187 2.96 -7.00 -1.65
CA SER A 187 3.07 -5.89 -0.71
C SER A 187 2.81 -6.34 0.72
N SER A 188 3.44 -5.68 1.68
CA SER A 188 3.18 -5.86 3.11
C SER A 188 2.89 -4.51 3.77
N THR A 189 1.89 -4.50 4.65
CA THR A 189 1.55 -3.37 5.53
C THR A 189 2.15 -3.52 6.92
N GLY A 190 2.88 -4.60 7.19
CA GLY A 190 3.53 -4.86 8.45
C GLY A 190 4.50 -3.74 8.87
N ASP A 191 4.74 -3.63 10.18
CA ASP A 191 5.62 -2.59 10.75
C ASP A 191 7.12 -2.92 10.64
N ALA A 192 7.47 -4.11 10.14
CA ALA A 192 8.84 -4.50 9.89
C ALA A 192 9.47 -3.63 8.80
N VAL A 193 10.63 -3.07 9.09
CA VAL A 193 11.41 -2.26 8.14
C VAL A 193 12.39 -3.17 7.42
N HIS A 194 12.24 -3.27 6.12
CA HIS A 194 13.09 -4.08 5.25
C HIS A 194 13.93 -3.17 4.38
N PRO A 195 15.27 -3.16 4.53
CA PRO A 195 16.11 -2.37 3.64
C PRO A 195 15.99 -2.85 2.18
N PRO A 196 16.20 -1.95 1.20
CA PRO A 196 16.17 -2.31 -0.21
C PRO A 196 17.16 -3.43 -0.52
N GLY A 197 16.73 -4.42 -1.30
CA GLY A 197 17.54 -5.58 -1.66
C GLY A 197 17.54 -6.71 -0.63
N GLU A 198 16.97 -6.53 0.55
CA GLU A 198 16.81 -7.61 1.53
C GLU A 198 15.92 -8.72 0.97
N VAL A 199 16.33 -9.98 1.25
CA VAL A 199 15.57 -11.16 0.86
C VAL A 199 14.82 -11.70 2.06
N VAL A 200 13.50 -11.74 1.96
CA VAL A 200 12.61 -12.25 3.01
C VAL A 200 11.87 -13.50 2.55
N VAL A 201 11.45 -14.34 3.49
CA VAL A 201 10.53 -15.44 3.22
C VAL A 201 9.11 -14.86 3.17
N LEU A 202 8.35 -15.23 2.15
CA LEU A 202 6.98 -14.73 1.96
C LEU A 202 5.98 -15.69 2.61
N ASP A 203 5.47 -15.29 3.76
CA ASP A 203 4.35 -15.98 4.41
C ASP A 203 3.02 -15.42 3.92
N VAL A 204 2.06 -16.29 3.62
CA VAL A 204 0.78 -15.90 2.97
C VAL A 204 -0.05 -14.93 3.82
N GLU A 205 0.16 -14.92 5.14
CA GLU A 205 -0.60 -14.08 6.07
C GLU A 205 -0.12 -12.63 6.06
N ASP A 206 1.17 -12.39 5.79
CA ASP A 206 1.79 -11.05 5.89
C ASP A 206 1.93 -10.33 4.55
N PHE A 207 1.77 -11.05 3.44
CA PHE A 207 2.01 -10.54 2.11
C PHE A 207 0.80 -10.65 1.20
N THR A 208 0.40 -9.53 0.61
CA THR A 208 -0.70 -9.45 -0.35
C THR A 208 -0.16 -9.46 -1.77
N PRO A 209 -0.55 -10.43 -2.63
CA PRO A 209 -0.19 -10.43 -4.03
C PRO A 209 -0.72 -9.19 -4.76
N LEU A 210 0.10 -8.67 -5.67
CA LEU A 210 -0.29 -7.62 -6.61
C LEU A 210 -0.48 -8.23 -8.00
N PRO A 211 -1.25 -7.59 -8.89
CA PRO A 211 -1.39 -8.04 -10.27
C PRO A 211 -0.01 -8.19 -10.93
N PRO A 212 0.29 -9.34 -11.57
CA PRO A 212 1.56 -9.52 -12.25
C PRO A 212 1.65 -8.60 -13.47
N ILE A 213 2.86 -8.13 -13.77
CA ILE A 213 3.13 -7.40 -15.01
C ILE A 213 3.95 -8.28 -15.92
N ALA A 214 3.46 -8.45 -17.15
CA ALA A 214 4.19 -9.05 -18.22
C ALA A 214 4.73 -7.95 -19.15
N THR A 215 6.00 -8.02 -19.49
CA THR A 215 6.62 -7.14 -20.48
C THR A 215 7.52 -7.93 -21.41
N VAL A 216 7.74 -7.41 -22.59
CA VAL A 216 8.72 -7.93 -23.53
C VAL A 216 9.78 -6.87 -23.71
N ILE A 217 11.03 -7.20 -23.41
CA ILE A 217 12.14 -6.33 -23.71
C ILE A 217 12.57 -6.66 -25.13
N GLU A 218 12.21 -5.74 -26.05
CA GLU A 218 12.54 -5.91 -27.46
C GLU A 218 14.05 -5.87 -27.68
N SER A 219 14.55 -6.84 -28.42
CA SER A 219 15.94 -6.93 -28.84
C SER A 219 16.02 -7.65 -30.16
N GLU A 220 16.91 -7.22 -31.03
CA GLU A 220 17.19 -7.88 -32.31
C GLU A 220 17.87 -9.24 -32.14
N THR A 221 18.46 -9.50 -30.97
CA THR A 221 19.14 -10.76 -30.65
C THR A 221 18.56 -11.37 -29.37
N ALA A 222 18.24 -12.66 -29.42
CA ALA A 222 17.89 -13.42 -28.24
C ALA A 222 19.15 -13.55 -27.34
N GLY A 223 18.99 -13.30 -26.04
CA GLY A 223 20.10 -13.36 -25.11
C GLY A 223 19.67 -13.10 -23.68
N GLU A 224 20.61 -13.12 -22.78
CA GLU A 224 20.43 -12.69 -21.40
C GLU A 224 21.25 -11.45 -21.13
N ILE A 225 20.66 -10.52 -20.37
CA ILE A 225 21.31 -9.29 -19.95
C ILE A 225 21.27 -9.20 -18.43
N LEU A 226 22.37 -8.71 -17.87
CA LEU A 226 22.43 -8.41 -16.45
C LEU A 226 21.91 -7.02 -16.17
N VAL A 227 20.95 -6.92 -15.24
CA VAL A 227 20.31 -5.67 -14.86
C VAL A 227 20.31 -5.47 -13.36
N GLN A 228 20.34 -4.23 -12.92
CA GLN A 228 19.97 -3.80 -11.59
C GLN A 228 18.55 -3.21 -11.64
N LEU A 229 17.82 -3.36 -10.55
CA LEU A 229 16.50 -2.75 -10.43
C LEU A 229 16.61 -1.42 -9.67
N ALA A 230 15.92 -0.42 -10.17
CA ALA A 230 15.66 0.81 -9.46
C ALA A 230 14.15 0.95 -9.28
N ALA A 231 13.71 1.34 -8.09
CA ALA A 231 12.30 1.49 -7.76
C ALA A 231 12.03 2.86 -7.17
N GLN A 232 10.87 3.43 -7.49
CA GLN A 232 10.39 4.66 -6.89
C GLN A 232 8.87 4.63 -6.74
N LEU A 233 8.38 5.37 -5.77
CA LEU A 233 6.96 5.69 -5.64
C LEU A 233 6.71 7.05 -6.27
N THR A 234 5.82 7.10 -7.25
CA THR A 234 5.44 8.38 -7.87
C THR A 234 4.50 9.17 -6.98
N GLU A 235 4.36 10.45 -7.26
CA GLU A 235 3.47 11.39 -6.56
C GLU A 235 1.98 11.00 -6.62
N VAL A 236 1.60 10.20 -7.61
CA VAL A 236 0.23 9.68 -7.75
C VAL A 236 0.06 8.30 -7.09
N GLY A 237 1.10 7.81 -6.40
CA GLY A 237 1.06 6.53 -5.69
C GLY A 237 1.23 5.33 -6.62
N THR A 238 1.87 5.48 -7.77
CA THR A 238 2.24 4.37 -8.67
C THR A 238 3.64 3.90 -8.34
N LEU A 239 3.85 2.60 -8.22
CA LEU A 239 5.17 2.02 -8.12
C LEU A 239 5.77 1.93 -9.53
N GLU A 240 6.88 2.60 -9.74
CA GLU A 240 7.69 2.46 -10.95
C GLU A 240 8.93 1.65 -10.63
N VAL A 241 9.25 0.70 -11.50
CA VAL A 241 10.47 -0.11 -11.43
C VAL A 241 11.19 0.01 -12.76
N GLU A 242 12.46 0.35 -12.71
CA GLU A 242 13.34 0.39 -13.88
C GLU A 242 14.32 -0.77 -13.83
N CYS A 243 14.52 -1.42 -14.97
CA CYS A 243 15.64 -2.33 -15.19
C CYS A 243 16.79 -1.53 -15.83
N VAL A 244 17.93 -1.45 -15.17
CA VAL A 244 19.11 -0.72 -15.63
C VAL A 244 20.21 -1.73 -15.98
N ALA A 245 20.66 -1.76 -17.24
CA ALA A 245 21.74 -2.65 -17.65
C ALA A 245 23.01 -2.39 -16.85
N VAL A 246 23.72 -3.47 -16.47
CA VAL A 246 25.05 -3.37 -15.88
C VAL A 246 26.09 -3.24 -16.99
N GLU A 247 27.05 -2.34 -16.86
CA GLU A 247 28.06 -2.01 -17.88
C GLU A 247 28.88 -3.19 -18.44
N SER A 248 28.88 -4.33 -17.74
CA SER A 248 29.53 -5.56 -18.20
C SER A 248 28.74 -6.35 -19.26
N SER A 249 27.56 -5.87 -19.65
CA SER A 249 26.74 -6.53 -20.70
C SER A 249 27.24 -6.13 -22.09
N PRO A 250 27.31 -7.06 -23.06
CA PRO A 250 27.84 -6.77 -24.39
C PRO A 250 26.99 -5.70 -25.10
N PRO A 251 27.58 -4.69 -25.74
CA PRO A 251 26.87 -3.54 -26.32
C PRO A 251 25.96 -3.89 -27.51
N ALA A 252 26.02 -5.09 -28.04
CA ALA A 252 25.21 -5.52 -29.19
C ALA A 252 23.71 -5.75 -28.87
N ALA A 253 23.30 -5.71 -27.61
CA ALA A 253 21.91 -5.98 -27.19
C ALA A 253 21.01 -4.72 -27.09
N LEU A 254 21.54 -3.53 -27.38
CA LEU A 254 20.90 -2.26 -26.98
C LEU A 254 20.16 -1.52 -28.11
N GLY A 255 19.90 -2.15 -29.25
CA GLY A 255 19.27 -1.51 -30.42
C GLY A 255 17.77 -1.76 -30.56
N GLY A 256 16.93 -1.21 -29.70
CA GLY A 256 15.47 -1.26 -29.82
C GLY A 256 14.85 0.13 -30.04
N LYS A 257 14.04 0.29 -31.09
CA LYS A 257 13.23 1.48 -31.35
C LYS A 257 12.04 1.54 -30.38
N GLY A 258 12.23 2.15 -29.22
CA GLY A 258 11.14 2.37 -28.28
C GLY A 258 11.69 2.95 -26.99
N GLY A 259 11.88 4.27 -26.94
CA GLY A 259 12.07 5.06 -25.72
C GLY A 259 13.19 4.66 -24.75
N ALA A 260 14.09 3.77 -25.13
CA ALA A 260 15.19 3.30 -24.29
C ALA A 260 16.37 4.28 -24.43
N THR A 261 16.56 5.10 -23.43
CA THR A 261 17.80 5.82 -23.25
C THR A 261 18.82 4.79 -22.70
N GLU A 262 19.78 4.38 -23.55
CA GLU A 262 20.93 3.55 -23.17
C GLU A 262 20.72 2.52 -22.05
N GLY A 263 20.05 1.37 -22.36
CA GLY A 263 19.98 0.23 -21.44
C GLY A 263 19.10 0.42 -20.21
N ARG A 264 18.05 1.21 -20.31
CA ARG A 264 17.02 1.37 -19.28
C ARG A 264 15.65 0.98 -19.80
N TRP A 265 14.93 0.17 -19.03
CA TRP A 265 13.57 -0.24 -19.34
C TRP A 265 12.67 0.03 -18.15
N GLN A 266 11.62 0.82 -18.35
CA GLN A 266 10.69 1.22 -17.30
C GLN A 266 9.50 0.29 -17.26
N LEU A 267 9.13 -0.14 -16.04
CA LEU A 267 7.96 -0.94 -15.73
C LEU A 267 7.09 -0.13 -14.77
N ALA A 268 5.89 0.24 -15.19
CA ALA A 268 4.96 0.97 -14.33
C ALA A 268 3.93 0.01 -13.73
N PHE A 269 3.81 0.01 -12.39
CA PHE A 269 2.86 -0.81 -11.65
C PHE A 269 1.74 0.05 -11.09
N GLN A 270 0.52 -0.17 -11.55
CA GLN A 270 -0.65 0.46 -10.94
C GLN A 270 -0.98 -0.25 -9.63
N LEU A 271 -0.80 0.43 -8.50
CA LEU A 271 -1.05 -0.10 -7.16
C LEU A 271 -2.53 -0.10 -6.78
N ARG A 272 -3.39 0.54 -7.57
CA ARG A 272 -4.84 0.48 -7.44
C ARG A 272 -5.35 -0.49 -8.49
N GLY A 273 -6.08 -1.52 -8.04
CA GLY A 273 -6.64 -2.54 -8.91
C GLY A 273 -7.41 -1.93 -10.08
N GLY A 274 -6.77 -1.94 -11.23
CA GLY A 274 -7.43 -1.80 -12.50
C GLY A 274 -7.59 -3.21 -13.05
N ASP A 275 -8.73 -3.48 -13.66
CA ASP A 275 -9.10 -4.76 -14.25
C ASP A 275 -7.93 -5.37 -15.02
N ALA A 276 -7.58 -6.59 -14.63
CA ALA A 276 -6.74 -7.43 -15.47
C ALA A 276 -7.51 -7.66 -16.78
N ALA A 277 -7.18 -6.86 -17.79
CA ALA A 277 -7.60 -7.17 -19.14
C ALA A 277 -7.00 -8.53 -19.49
N THR A 278 -7.87 -9.51 -19.56
CA THR A 278 -7.62 -10.84 -20.11
C THR A 278 -7.15 -10.65 -21.56
N LEU A 279 -5.94 -11.07 -21.85
CA LEU A 279 -5.51 -11.51 -23.17
C LEU A 279 -5.11 -12.98 -23.09
#